data_7704277f06dde7e6393d11be9058e399
#
_entry.id   7704277f06dde7e6393d11be9058e399
#
_cell.length_a   1.000
_cell.length_b   1.000
_cell.length_c   1.000
_cell.angle_alpha   90.00
_cell.angle_beta   90.00
_cell.angle_gamma   90.00
#
_symmetry.space_group_name_H-M   'P 1'
#
loop_
_entity.id
_entity.type
_entity.pdbx_description
1 polymer ?
#
loop_
_entity_poly.entity_id
_entity_poly.type
_entity_poly.pdbx_seq_one_letter_code
_entity_poly.pdbx_strand_id
1 'polypeptide(L)'
;MNRSLILASSLVASFLLASSIALVPYFSGNNAVHAQETEDQGQGQVKHVTLIASETEVEVAPDNALHPGGITYNAMVFNGTIPGPVVSIDQGDTLNITLKNEGQTIHSLDFHAGFGPSKAVSGSVKPGEEKTWSLTGEFPGVFMYHCGADGLNGVWEHIANGMYGGIVVHPATEKKAKEFYVVFSEIYNSADNGLFNGTNGKTGSFDIKKFVAGDPD
;
A
#
# COMPACT_ATOMS: atom_id res chain seq x y z
N MET A 1 -6.07 -62.67 -49.49
CA MET A 1 -6.98 -61.89 -48.61
C MET A 1 -6.14 -61.04 -47.72
N ASN A 2 -5.86 -59.84 -48.18
CA ASN A 2 -5.04 -58.84 -47.42
C ASN A 2 -6.00 -57.85 -46.77
N ARG A 3 -5.90 -57.73 -45.41
CA ARG A 3 -6.57 -56.67 -44.64
C ARG A 3 -5.53 -55.62 -44.31
N SER A 4 -5.65 -54.48 -44.95
CA SER A 4 -4.88 -53.28 -44.63
C SER A 4 -5.46 -52.63 -43.36
N LEU A 5 -4.62 -52.46 -42.32
CA LEU A 5 -4.92 -51.63 -41.16
C LEU A 5 -4.60 -50.16 -41.51
N ILE A 6 -5.61 -49.33 -41.43
CA ILE A 6 -5.44 -47.87 -41.51
C ILE A 6 -5.24 -47.37 -40.07
N LEU A 7 -4.05 -46.89 -39.74
CA LEU A 7 -3.80 -46.13 -38.52
C LEU A 7 -4.24 -44.68 -38.75
N ALA A 8 -5.26 -44.29 -38.05
CA ALA A 8 -5.64 -42.87 -37.96
C ALA A 8 -4.82 -42.22 -36.84
N SER A 9 -3.85 -41.40 -37.18
CA SER A 9 -3.12 -40.56 -36.28
C SER A 9 -3.93 -39.29 -35.97
N SER A 10 -4.51 -39.21 -34.79
CA SER A 10 -5.13 -37.99 -34.27
C SER A 10 -4.05 -37.00 -33.80
N LEU A 11 -3.83 -35.96 -34.58
CA LEU A 11 -3.08 -34.78 -34.13
C LEU A 11 -3.93 -34.04 -33.07
N VAL A 12 -3.52 -34.09 -31.81
CA VAL A 12 -4.02 -33.18 -30.77
C VAL A 12 -3.22 -31.89 -30.91
N ALA A 13 -3.80 -30.89 -31.53
CA ALA A 13 -3.25 -29.54 -31.51
C ALA A 13 -3.51 -28.91 -30.12
N SER A 14 -2.50 -28.91 -29.27
CA SER A 14 -2.52 -28.16 -28.03
C SER A 14 -2.40 -26.67 -28.36
N PHE A 15 -3.51 -25.95 -28.29
CA PHE A 15 -3.51 -24.50 -28.28
C PHE A 15 -2.98 -24.04 -26.89
N LEU A 16 -1.70 -23.71 -26.84
CA LEU A 16 -1.15 -22.88 -25.75
C LEU A 16 -1.66 -21.44 -25.96
N LEU A 17 -2.73 -21.08 -25.25
CA LEU A 17 -3.05 -19.69 -25.04
C LEU A 17 -1.94 -19.11 -24.16
N ALA A 18 -0.96 -18.47 -24.78
CA ALA A 18 -0.07 -17.56 -24.10
C ALA A 18 -0.91 -16.31 -23.75
N SER A 19 -1.49 -16.30 -22.55
CA SER A 19 -1.97 -15.08 -21.95
C SER A 19 -0.75 -14.24 -21.64
N SER A 20 -0.39 -13.34 -22.54
CA SER A 20 0.53 -12.26 -22.27
C SER A 20 -0.15 -11.35 -21.23
N ILE A 21 0.10 -11.62 -19.95
CA ILE A 21 -0.12 -10.64 -18.90
C ILE A 21 0.86 -9.52 -19.22
N ALA A 22 0.35 -8.47 -19.85
CA ALA A 22 1.07 -7.22 -19.95
C ALA A 22 1.18 -6.69 -18.50
N LEU A 23 2.32 -6.93 -17.88
CA LEU A 23 2.72 -6.17 -16.71
C LEU A 23 2.86 -4.72 -17.18
N VAL A 24 1.80 -3.96 -17.05
CA VAL A 24 1.86 -2.52 -17.17
C VAL A 24 2.76 -2.07 -16.02
N PRO A 25 3.88 -1.39 -16.28
CA PRO A 25 4.72 -0.87 -15.21
C PRO A 25 3.99 0.29 -14.53
N TYR A 26 3.19 -0.01 -13.52
CA TYR A 26 2.53 0.98 -12.66
C TYR A 26 3.51 1.57 -11.63
N PHE A 27 4.78 1.66 -11.97
CA PHE A 27 5.80 2.28 -11.13
C PHE A 27 6.41 3.50 -11.81
N SER A 28 5.60 4.51 -11.98
CA SER A 28 6.09 5.86 -12.25
C SER A 28 6.06 6.65 -10.93
N GLY A 29 7.07 6.44 -10.12
CA GLY A 29 7.30 7.23 -8.93
C GLY A 29 8.03 6.38 -7.88
N ASN A 30 9.24 6.76 -7.55
CA ASN A 30 9.95 6.23 -6.39
C ASN A 30 9.22 6.69 -5.12
N ASN A 31 8.17 5.97 -4.71
CA ASN A 31 7.45 6.24 -3.46
C ASN A 31 8.20 5.71 -2.22
N ALA A 32 9.46 5.36 -2.36
CA ALA A 32 10.30 5.05 -1.21
C ALA A 32 10.83 6.36 -0.60
N VAL A 33 10.37 6.67 0.59
CA VAL A 33 11.00 7.71 1.41
C VAL A 33 12.24 7.07 2.03
N HIS A 34 13.42 7.39 1.47
CA HIS A 34 14.66 7.04 2.13
C HIS A 34 14.83 7.90 3.38
N ALA A 35 15.11 7.26 4.50
CA ALA A 35 15.48 7.97 5.72
C ALA A 35 16.75 8.78 5.45
N GLN A 36 16.83 10.03 5.92
CA GLN A 36 18.05 10.82 5.85
C GLN A 36 19.07 10.26 6.85
N GLU A 37 20.23 9.88 6.34
CA GLU A 37 21.32 9.31 7.14
C GLU A 37 22.07 10.40 7.90
N THR A 38 22.30 10.16 9.19
CA THR A 38 23.33 10.84 9.96
C THR A 38 24.41 9.81 10.30
N GLU A 39 25.64 10.00 9.77
CA GLU A 39 26.72 9.04 9.93
C GLU A 39 27.15 8.92 11.40
N ASP A 40 26.93 7.73 12.00
CA ASP A 40 27.70 7.25 13.15
C ASP A 40 28.06 5.76 12.94
N GLN A 41 29.34 5.44 13.03
CA GLN A 41 29.93 4.13 12.73
C GLN A 41 29.92 3.26 14.00
N GLY A 42 28.99 2.29 14.08
CA GLY A 42 29.14 1.17 15.02
C GLY A 42 28.02 0.91 16.02
N GLN A 43 27.05 1.79 16.14
CA GLN A 43 25.73 1.54 16.75
C GLN A 43 24.69 1.85 15.70
N GLY A 44 23.49 1.25 15.76
CA GLY A 44 22.44 1.50 14.79
C GLY A 44 22.24 2.99 14.53
N GLN A 45 22.05 3.33 13.26
CA GLN A 45 21.92 4.74 12.85
C GLN A 45 20.57 5.30 13.29
N VAL A 46 20.50 6.63 13.48
CA VAL A 46 19.23 7.31 13.70
C VAL A 46 18.72 7.80 12.35
N LYS A 47 17.62 7.27 11.91
CA LYS A 47 16.96 7.66 10.65
C LYS A 47 15.71 8.47 10.94
N HIS A 48 15.46 9.49 10.12
CA HIS A 48 14.30 10.37 10.24
C HIS A 48 13.41 10.27 9.02
N VAL A 49 12.12 10.06 9.26
CA VAL A 49 11.10 10.01 8.19
C VAL A 49 9.96 10.92 8.59
N THR A 50 9.42 11.65 7.61
CA THR A 50 8.20 12.42 7.79
C THR A 50 7.10 11.83 6.92
N LEU A 51 5.96 11.52 7.53
CA LEU A 51 4.73 11.18 6.85
C LEU A 51 3.76 12.35 6.97
N ILE A 52 3.13 12.69 5.85
CA ILE A 52 2.10 13.72 5.79
C ILE A 52 0.75 13.03 5.67
N ALA A 53 -0.11 13.18 6.67
CA ALA A 53 -1.49 12.71 6.62
C ALA A 53 -2.36 13.77 5.97
N SER A 54 -3.19 13.37 5.03
CA SER A 54 -4.14 14.26 4.36
C SER A 54 -5.31 13.48 3.75
N GLU A 55 -6.41 14.18 3.51
CA GLU A 55 -7.49 13.73 2.63
C GLU A 55 -7.24 14.32 1.24
N THR A 56 -7.22 13.47 0.22
CA THR A 56 -6.99 13.91 -1.16
C THR A 56 -7.60 12.95 -2.17
N GLU A 57 -7.79 13.45 -3.37
CA GLU A 57 -8.15 12.59 -4.50
C GLU A 57 -6.90 11.88 -5.01
N VAL A 58 -7.00 10.56 -5.18
CA VAL A 58 -5.96 9.72 -5.77
C VAL A 58 -6.51 8.99 -6.99
N GLU A 59 -5.68 8.83 -8.01
CA GLU A 59 -5.96 7.93 -9.11
C GLU A 59 -5.59 6.51 -8.69
N VAL A 60 -6.59 5.63 -8.60
CA VAL A 60 -6.40 4.22 -8.22
C VAL A 60 -6.34 3.29 -9.42
N ALA A 61 -6.85 3.71 -10.56
CA ALA A 61 -6.64 3.07 -11.85
C ALA A 61 -6.58 4.11 -12.96
N PRO A 62 -5.60 4.01 -13.88
CA PRO A 62 -5.47 4.94 -15.01
C PRO A 62 -6.55 4.69 -16.06
N ASP A 63 -6.77 5.69 -16.91
CA ASP A 63 -7.62 5.54 -18.10
C ASP A 63 -7.10 4.40 -18.99
N ASN A 64 -7.97 3.45 -19.27
CA ASN A 64 -7.69 2.33 -20.15
C ASN A 64 -9.01 1.71 -20.67
N ALA A 65 -8.90 0.68 -21.52
CA ALA A 65 -10.07 0.05 -22.14
C ALA A 65 -11.04 -0.60 -21.13
N LEU A 66 -10.56 -1.02 -19.96
CA LEU A 66 -11.38 -1.61 -18.90
C LEU A 66 -11.95 -0.52 -17.99
N HIS A 67 -11.24 0.59 -17.85
CA HIS A 67 -11.59 1.72 -16.99
C HIS A 67 -11.53 3.03 -17.79
N PRO A 68 -12.48 3.27 -18.70
CA PRO A 68 -12.50 4.51 -19.48
C PRO A 68 -12.67 5.73 -18.59
N GLY A 69 -11.71 6.65 -18.67
CA GLY A 69 -11.63 7.86 -17.84
C GLY A 69 -10.90 7.66 -16.51
N GLY A 70 -10.37 6.46 -16.26
CA GLY A 70 -9.69 6.13 -15.02
C GLY A 70 -10.65 6.01 -13.80
N ILE A 71 -10.06 5.70 -12.66
CA ILE A 71 -10.79 5.66 -11.38
C ILE A 71 -10.07 6.58 -10.41
N THR A 72 -10.80 7.56 -9.91
CA THR A 72 -10.32 8.41 -8.83
C THR A 72 -11.13 8.17 -7.55
N TYR A 73 -10.48 8.37 -6.43
CA TYR A 73 -11.02 8.04 -5.12
C TYR A 73 -10.58 9.11 -4.10
N ASN A 74 -11.55 9.63 -3.34
CA ASN A 74 -11.26 10.51 -2.20
C ASN A 74 -10.77 9.66 -1.05
N ALA A 75 -9.48 9.71 -0.82
CA ALA A 75 -8.78 8.86 0.13
C ALA A 75 -8.27 9.63 1.34
N MET A 76 -8.05 8.91 2.42
CA MET A 76 -7.15 9.32 3.48
C MET A 76 -5.80 8.66 3.23
N VAL A 77 -4.73 9.44 3.21
CA VAL A 77 -3.44 8.95 2.71
C VAL A 77 -2.26 9.39 3.57
N PHE A 78 -1.16 8.66 3.42
CA PHE A 78 0.16 9.13 3.81
C PHE A 78 0.94 9.55 2.56
N ASN A 79 1.44 10.78 2.54
CA ASN A 79 2.21 11.37 1.43
C ASN A 79 1.47 11.32 0.07
N GLY A 80 0.15 11.43 0.10
CA GLY A 80 -0.66 11.57 -1.12
C GLY A 80 -0.84 10.28 -1.93
N THR A 81 -0.51 9.10 -1.42
CA THR A 81 -0.54 7.83 -2.16
C THR A 81 -1.22 6.70 -1.39
N ILE A 82 -1.77 5.73 -2.12
CA ILE A 82 -2.22 4.42 -1.62
C ILE A 82 -1.43 3.32 -2.35
N PRO A 83 -0.72 2.45 -1.63
CA PRO A 83 -0.35 2.57 -0.21
C PRO A 83 0.55 3.78 0.04
N GLY A 84 0.70 4.16 1.31
CA GLY A 84 1.72 5.10 1.75
C GLY A 84 3.15 4.61 1.47
N PRO A 85 4.17 5.47 1.63
CA PRO A 85 5.56 5.13 1.30
C PRO A 85 6.09 3.90 2.04
N VAL A 86 6.95 3.13 1.39
CA VAL A 86 7.73 2.09 2.08
C VAL A 86 8.89 2.77 2.84
N VAL A 87 8.95 2.53 4.14
CA VAL A 87 10.04 2.98 5.01
C VAL A 87 11.05 1.86 5.16
N SER A 88 12.33 2.14 4.90
CA SER A 88 13.40 1.15 4.93
C SER A 88 14.46 1.54 5.96
N ILE A 89 14.77 0.62 6.88
CA ILE A 89 15.81 0.76 7.91
C ILE A 89 16.60 -0.54 8.03
N ASP A 90 17.78 -0.46 8.63
CA ASP A 90 18.59 -1.63 8.95
C ASP A 90 18.32 -2.11 10.38
N GLN A 91 18.56 -3.40 10.63
CA GLN A 91 18.45 -3.96 11.97
C GLN A 91 19.39 -3.24 12.95
N GLY A 92 18.83 -2.77 14.05
CA GLY A 92 19.52 -1.98 15.08
C GLY A 92 19.39 -0.48 14.90
N ASP A 93 18.88 -0.01 13.76
CA ASP A 93 18.61 1.42 13.56
C ASP A 93 17.48 1.92 14.46
N THR A 94 17.57 3.19 14.81
CA THR A 94 16.46 3.91 15.45
C THR A 94 15.75 4.76 14.40
N LEU A 95 14.49 4.49 14.18
CA LEU A 95 13.63 5.28 13.31
C LEU A 95 12.86 6.33 14.10
N ASN A 96 13.14 7.60 13.83
CA ASN A 96 12.30 8.71 14.28
C ASN A 96 11.33 9.06 13.15
N ILE A 97 10.05 8.74 13.34
CA ILE A 97 9.02 9.01 12.36
C ILE A 97 8.11 10.12 12.84
N THR A 98 7.98 11.16 12.03
CA THR A 98 7.13 12.32 12.32
C THR A 98 5.89 12.25 11.45
N LEU A 99 4.72 12.26 12.06
CA LEU A 99 3.46 12.50 11.39
C LEU A 99 3.12 13.97 11.43
N LYS A 100 2.94 14.58 10.27
CA LYS A 100 2.32 15.91 10.12
C LYS A 100 0.91 15.72 9.62
N ASN A 101 -0.05 16.27 10.36
CA ASN A 101 -1.44 16.21 9.93
C ASN A 101 -1.80 17.49 9.17
N GLU A 102 -1.80 17.40 7.85
CA GLU A 102 -2.24 18.46 6.94
C GLU A 102 -3.70 18.25 6.48
N GLY A 103 -4.37 17.22 7.03
CA GLY A 103 -5.77 16.91 6.75
C GLY A 103 -6.75 17.67 7.63
N GLN A 104 -8.01 17.26 7.55
CA GLN A 104 -9.13 17.87 8.29
C GLN A 104 -9.63 16.99 9.43
N THR A 105 -9.22 15.73 9.46
CA THR A 105 -9.57 14.78 10.50
C THR A 105 -8.40 14.47 11.43
N ILE A 106 -8.66 13.79 12.53
CA ILE A 106 -7.61 13.35 13.47
C ILE A 106 -6.95 12.11 12.89
N HIS A 107 -5.61 12.09 12.86
CA HIS A 107 -4.82 10.95 12.42
C HIS A 107 -3.83 10.49 13.49
N SER A 108 -3.25 9.32 13.31
CA SER A 108 -2.22 8.75 14.17
C SER A 108 -1.34 7.80 13.37
N LEU A 109 -0.34 7.22 14.02
CA LEU A 109 0.48 6.15 13.44
C LEU A 109 0.57 4.97 14.40
N ASP A 110 0.36 3.80 13.85
CA ASP A 110 0.59 2.52 14.51
C ASP A 110 1.62 1.71 13.71
N PHE A 111 2.70 1.25 14.38
CA PHE A 111 3.81 0.56 13.76
C PHE A 111 3.88 -0.88 14.22
N HIS A 112 3.87 -1.83 13.26
CA HIS A 112 4.03 -3.24 13.57
C HIS A 112 5.50 -3.70 13.61
N ALA A 113 6.44 -2.84 13.25
CA ALA A 113 7.88 -3.13 13.32
C ALA A 113 8.48 -2.98 14.73
N GLY A 114 7.71 -2.47 15.68
CA GLY A 114 8.11 -2.35 17.09
C GLY A 114 7.80 -3.60 17.91
N PHE A 115 8.04 -3.54 19.20
CA PHE A 115 7.83 -4.62 20.15
C PHE A 115 6.35 -4.98 20.33
N GLY A 116 6.03 -6.23 20.04
CA GLY A 116 4.74 -6.83 20.39
C GLY A 116 3.58 -6.44 19.49
N PRO A 117 2.38 -6.94 19.80
CA PRO A 117 1.17 -6.43 19.16
C PRO A 117 1.13 -4.95 19.44
N SER A 118 0.93 -4.15 18.41
CA SER A 118 1.00 -2.71 18.49
C SER A 118 0.32 -2.24 19.76
N LYS A 119 1.09 -1.80 20.72
CA LYS A 119 0.52 -0.90 21.72
C LYS A 119 0.20 0.30 20.88
N ALA A 120 -1.08 0.47 20.61
CA ALA A 120 -1.61 1.62 19.94
C ALA A 120 -0.71 2.78 20.28
N VAL A 121 0.03 3.26 19.30
CA VAL A 121 0.99 4.33 19.54
C VAL A 121 0.14 5.49 19.94
N SER A 122 -0.04 5.56 21.20
CA SER A 122 -0.99 6.42 21.86
C SER A 122 -0.78 7.86 21.46
N GLY A 123 -1.77 8.42 20.85
CA GLY A 123 -1.89 9.83 20.69
C GLY A 123 -2.18 10.27 19.27
N SER A 124 -3.39 10.74 19.16
CA SER A 124 -3.90 11.40 17.98
C SER A 124 -3.14 12.68 17.68
N VAL A 125 -2.98 12.98 16.40
CA VAL A 125 -2.44 14.22 15.85
C VAL A 125 -3.60 14.96 15.20
N LYS A 126 -3.95 16.12 15.73
CA LYS A 126 -5.04 16.95 15.21
C LYS A 126 -4.62 17.67 13.96
N PRO A 127 -5.60 18.13 13.14
CA PRO A 127 -5.32 19.00 12.01
C PRO A 127 -4.36 20.16 12.36
N GLY A 128 -3.28 20.30 11.58
CA GLY A 128 -2.23 21.30 11.77
C GLY A 128 -1.18 20.97 12.83
N GLU A 129 -1.31 19.83 13.52
CA GLU A 129 -0.31 19.38 14.50
C GLU A 129 0.67 18.38 13.88
N GLU A 130 1.81 18.20 14.56
CA GLU A 130 2.76 17.14 14.25
C GLU A 130 3.20 16.41 15.53
N LYS A 131 3.58 15.14 15.36
CA LYS A 131 4.10 14.33 16.46
C LYS A 131 5.14 13.36 15.93
N THR A 132 6.21 13.16 16.74
CA THR A 132 7.29 12.23 16.44
C THR A 132 7.27 11.06 17.40
N TRP A 133 7.48 9.87 16.87
CA TRP A 133 7.71 8.63 17.62
C TRP A 133 9.07 8.06 17.25
N SER A 134 9.66 7.33 18.20
CA SER A 134 10.89 6.56 17.98
C SER A 134 10.62 5.08 18.13
N LEU A 135 11.17 4.29 17.21
CA LEU A 135 11.21 2.84 17.31
C LEU A 135 12.59 2.33 16.90
N THR A 136 13.02 1.22 17.50
CA THR A 136 14.25 0.54 17.08
C THR A 136 13.88 -0.68 16.26
N GLY A 137 14.53 -0.85 15.11
CA GLY A 137 14.36 -2.01 14.23
C GLY A 137 15.05 -3.25 14.78
N GLU A 138 14.50 -3.87 15.82
CA GLU A 138 15.16 -5.00 16.50
C GLU A 138 15.04 -6.29 15.69
N PHE A 139 13.92 -6.49 15.01
CA PHE A 139 13.62 -7.71 14.28
C PHE A 139 13.59 -7.45 12.78
N PRO A 140 14.43 -8.15 12.00
CA PRO A 140 14.35 -8.09 10.54
C PRO A 140 13.00 -8.60 10.03
N GLY A 141 12.48 -7.97 8.99
CA GLY A 141 11.25 -8.39 8.37
C GLY A 141 10.53 -7.27 7.63
N VAL A 142 9.37 -7.62 7.10
CA VAL A 142 8.45 -6.69 6.46
C VAL A 142 7.22 -6.54 7.34
N PHE A 143 6.95 -5.32 7.74
CA PHE A 143 5.89 -4.97 8.67
C PHE A 143 4.99 -3.91 8.04
N MET A 144 3.80 -3.75 8.59
CA MET A 144 2.92 -2.65 8.20
C MET A 144 3.00 -1.50 9.20
N TYR A 145 2.66 -0.33 8.71
CA TYR A 145 2.21 0.79 9.52
C TYR A 145 0.85 1.27 9.00
N HIS A 146 0.05 1.84 9.86
CA HIS A 146 -1.26 2.38 9.49
C HIS A 146 -1.72 3.49 10.43
N CYS A 147 -2.80 4.17 10.07
CA CYS A 147 -3.43 5.10 11.00
C CYS A 147 -4.08 4.33 12.15
N GLY A 148 -3.82 4.74 13.37
CA GLY A 148 -4.36 4.16 14.60
C GLY A 148 -5.29 5.13 15.35
N ALA A 149 -5.80 6.19 14.69
CA ALA A 149 -6.62 7.20 15.35
C ALA A 149 -8.01 6.66 15.72
N ASP A 150 -8.44 7.04 16.92
CA ASP A 150 -9.85 6.90 17.32
C ASP A 150 -10.63 8.05 16.69
N GLY A 151 -11.38 7.76 15.65
CA GLY A 151 -12.20 8.72 14.95
C GLY A 151 -13.15 8.03 14.01
N LEU A 152 -14.08 8.76 13.42
CA LEU A 152 -15.08 8.20 12.52
C LEU A 152 -15.75 6.96 13.15
N ASN A 153 -15.72 5.82 12.47
CA ASN A 153 -16.23 4.54 12.97
C ASN A 153 -15.14 3.64 13.58
N GLY A 154 -13.93 4.18 13.77
CA GLY A 154 -12.79 3.48 14.34
C GLY A 154 -11.59 3.35 13.41
N VAL A 155 -10.53 2.75 13.92
CA VAL A 155 -9.23 2.61 13.25
C VAL A 155 -9.35 1.98 11.85
N TRP A 156 -10.22 1.00 11.70
CA TRP A 156 -10.40 0.27 10.45
C TRP A 156 -10.86 1.16 9.29
N GLU A 157 -11.63 2.22 9.57
CA GLU A 157 -12.14 3.10 8.52
C GLU A 157 -11.02 3.93 7.91
N HIS A 158 -10.06 4.40 8.71
CA HIS A 158 -8.88 5.09 8.19
C HIS A 158 -8.02 4.17 7.31
N ILE A 159 -7.87 2.91 7.72
CA ILE A 159 -7.14 1.89 6.95
C ILE A 159 -7.85 1.61 5.63
N ALA A 160 -9.17 1.38 5.68
CA ALA A 160 -9.98 1.12 4.49
C ALA A 160 -10.01 2.30 3.51
N ASN A 161 -9.82 3.51 4.01
CA ASN A 161 -9.67 4.72 3.18
C ASN A 161 -8.28 4.90 2.57
N GLY A 162 -7.28 4.05 2.91
CA GLY A 162 -5.97 4.07 2.27
C GLY A 162 -4.78 4.38 3.19
N MET A 163 -5.00 4.58 4.50
CA MET A 163 -3.93 4.96 5.44
C MET A 163 -3.14 3.77 5.96
N TYR A 164 -2.35 3.17 5.12
CA TYR A 164 -1.41 2.09 5.44
C TYR A 164 -0.18 2.14 4.54
N GLY A 165 0.92 1.51 5.00
CA GLY A 165 2.16 1.36 4.25
C GLY A 165 3.05 0.29 4.86
N GLY A 166 4.25 0.13 4.32
CA GLY A 166 5.21 -0.88 4.74
C GLY A 166 6.44 -0.29 5.44
N ILE A 167 6.96 -1.02 6.43
CA ILE A 167 8.29 -0.81 6.99
C ILE A 167 9.10 -2.07 6.73
N VAL A 168 10.28 -1.91 6.15
CA VAL A 168 11.25 -2.99 5.97
C VAL A 168 12.41 -2.79 6.92
N VAL A 169 12.70 -3.80 7.71
CA VAL A 169 13.88 -3.86 8.57
C VAL A 169 14.82 -4.89 7.96
N HIS A 170 15.90 -4.42 7.35
CA HIS A 170 16.90 -5.27 6.71
C HIS A 170 17.78 -5.95 7.75
N PRO A 171 18.06 -7.26 7.64
CA PRO A 171 19.00 -7.92 8.53
C PRO A 171 20.42 -7.44 8.30
N ALA A 172 21.23 -7.40 9.37
CA ALA A 172 22.62 -6.93 9.32
C ALA A 172 23.52 -7.69 8.31
N THR A 173 23.10 -8.89 7.89
CA THR A 173 23.86 -9.77 6.98
C THR A 173 23.12 -10.08 5.70
N GLU A 174 22.34 -9.15 5.20
CA GLU A 174 21.56 -9.35 3.98
C GLU A 174 22.42 -9.40 2.73
N LYS A 175 22.08 -10.31 1.82
CA LYS A 175 22.68 -10.31 0.48
C LYS A 175 21.95 -9.30 -0.39
N LYS A 176 22.73 -8.42 -1.05
CA LYS A 176 22.17 -7.47 -2.01
C LYS A 176 21.39 -8.19 -3.10
N ALA A 177 20.12 -7.83 -3.25
CA ALA A 177 19.21 -8.34 -4.25
C ALA A 177 18.37 -7.19 -4.84
N LYS A 178 17.68 -7.45 -5.94
CA LYS A 178 16.64 -6.54 -6.43
C LYS A 178 15.37 -6.84 -5.64
N GLU A 179 14.82 -5.82 -5.02
CA GLU A 179 13.64 -5.92 -4.17
C GLU A 179 12.40 -5.43 -4.90
N PHE A 180 11.29 -6.05 -4.59
CA PHE A 180 9.97 -5.67 -5.07
C PHE A 180 9.00 -5.71 -3.89
N TYR A 181 8.32 -4.59 -3.65
CA TYR A 181 7.29 -4.49 -2.63
C TYR A 181 5.93 -4.62 -3.31
N VAL A 182 5.20 -5.67 -2.95
CA VAL A 182 3.89 -5.94 -3.52
C VAL A 182 2.86 -5.81 -2.42
N VAL A 183 1.90 -4.92 -2.61
CA VAL A 183 0.78 -4.70 -1.68
C VAL A 183 -0.50 -5.09 -2.39
N PHE A 184 -1.28 -5.96 -1.78
CA PHE A 184 -2.64 -6.28 -2.20
C PHE A 184 -3.61 -5.48 -1.35
N SER A 185 -4.54 -4.82 -1.99
CA SER A 185 -5.52 -3.97 -1.33
C SER A 185 -6.84 -4.00 -2.09
N GLU A 186 -7.90 -3.68 -1.39
CA GLU A 186 -9.26 -3.58 -1.92
C GLU A 186 -9.75 -2.14 -1.75
N ILE A 187 -10.47 -1.64 -2.74
CA ILE A 187 -11.11 -0.32 -2.73
C ILE A 187 -12.62 -0.53 -2.74
N TYR A 188 -13.31 0.19 -1.88
CA TYR A 188 -14.76 0.16 -1.74
C TYR A 188 -15.30 1.56 -2.07
N ASN A 189 -15.61 1.78 -3.35
CA ASN A 189 -15.94 3.09 -3.88
C ASN A 189 -17.45 3.31 -3.97
N SER A 190 -17.94 4.43 -3.48
CA SER A 190 -19.34 4.82 -3.56
C SER A 190 -19.80 5.34 -4.93
N ALA A 191 -18.88 5.53 -5.86
CA ALA A 191 -19.26 5.96 -7.20
C ALA A 191 -20.01 4.83 -7.91
N ASP A 192 -21.32 4.97 -8.06
CA ASP A 192 -22.21 4.01 -8.74
C ASP A 192 -21.88 3.73 -10.21
N ASN A 193 -20.92 4.37 -10.71
CA ASN A 193 -20.55 4.44 -12.09
C ASN A 193 -19.15 4.01 -12.30
N GLY A 194 -18.69 3.35 -11.32
CA GLY A 194 -17.36 2.85 -11.43
C GLY A 194 -17.09 2.23 -12.73
N LEU A 195 -16.33 1.33 -12.66
CA LEU A 195 -15.67 0.51 -13.60
C LEU A 195 -16.48 0.04 -14.80
N PHE A 196 -17.77 -0.17 -14.64
CA PHE A 196 -18.55 -0.91 -15.62
C PHE A 196 -19.55 -0.07 -16.42
N ASN A 197 -19.83 1.15 -16.02
CA ASN A 197 -20.88 1.95 -16.64
C ASN A 197 -20.38 3.07 -17.55
N GLY A 198 -19.07 3.16 -17.80
CA GLY A 198 -18.51 4.10 -18.78
C GLY A 198 -18.76 5.58 -18.48
N THR A 199 -19.07 5.91 -17.24
CA THR A 199 -19.26 7.28 -16.84
C THR A 199 -17.94 7.86 -16.36
N ASN A 200 -17.33 8.53 -17.27
CA ASN A 200 -16.05 9.20 -17.16
C ASN A 200 -15.80 9.84 -15.80
N GLY A 201 -14.79 9.30 -15.09
CA GLY A 201 -14.04 10.05 -14.09
C GLY A 201 -14.83 10.67 -12.95
N LYS A 202 -15.84 9.99 -12.37
CA LYS A 202 -16.40 10.45 -11.13
C LYS A 202 -15.57 9.94 -9.97
N THR A 203 -15.08 10.86 -9.19
CA THR A 203 -14.42 10.59 -7.93
C THR A 203 -15.45 10.04 -6.94
N GLY A 204 -15.16 8.87 -6.42
CA GLY A 204 -15.92 8.27 -5.32
C GLY A 204 -15.24 8.47 -3.97
N SER A 205 -15.84 7.92 -2.95
CA SER A 205 -15.30 7.89 -1.60
C SER A 205 -15.64 6.53 -0.96
N PHE A 206 -15.13 6.25 0.22
CA PHE A 206 -15.34 4.99 0.91
C PHE A 206 -16.82 4.65 1.06
N ASP A 207 -17.21 3.45 0.63
CA ASP A 207 -18.56 2.90 0.78
C ASP A 207 -18.60 1.80 1.86
N ILE A 208 -19.12 2.16 3.01
CA ILE A 208 -19.24 1.25 4.15
C ILE A 208 -20.16 0.06 3.86
N LYS A 209 -21.17 0.22 2.98
CA LYS A 209 -22.09 -0.88 2.67
C LYS A 209 -21.40 -1.94 1.83
N LYS A 210 -20.63 -1.53 0.82
CA LYS A 210 -19.79 -2.43 0.03
C LYS A 210 -18.75 -3.11 0.91
N PHE A 211 -18.08 -2.34 1.77
CA PHE A 211 -17.09 -2.90 2.71
C PHE A 211 -17.70 -3.97 3.62
N VAL A 212 -18.84 -3.71 4.23
CA VAL A 212 -19.52 -4.68 5.10
C VAL A 212 -20.02 -5.90 4.32
N ALA A 213 -20.42 -5.71 3.07
CA ALA A 213 -20.84 -6.78 2.18
C ALA A 213 -19.65 -7.63 1.65
N GLY A 214 -18.42 -7.13 1.75
CA GLY A 214 -17.27 -7.75 1.11
C GLY A 214 -17.34 -7.70 -0.41
N ASP A 215 -17.80 -6.57 -0.95
CA ASP A 215 -18.05 -6.32 -2.37
C ASP A 215 -17.15 -5.16 -2.87
N PRO A 216 -15.84 -5.40 -3.03
CA PRO A 216 -14.90 -4.39 -3.53
C PRO A 216 -15.12 -4.10 -5.03
N ASP A 217 -14.64 -2.92 -5.45
CA ASP A 217 -14.65 -2.49 -6.86
C ASP A 217 -13.47 -3.04 -7.66
#